data_34605ddeb566f41e98d83e19c9ae78f3
#
_entry.id   34605ddeb566f41e98d83e19c9ae78f3
#
_cell.length_a   1.000
_cell.length_b   1.000
_cell.length_c   1.000
_cell.angle_alpha   90.00
_cell.angle_beta   90.00
_cell.angle_gamma   90.00
#
_symmetry.space_group_name_H-M   'P 1'
#
loop_
_entity.id
_entity.type
_entity.pdbx_description
1 polymer ?
#
loop_
_entity_poly.entity_id
_entity_poly.type
_entity_poly.pdbx_seq_one_letter_code
_entity_poly.pdbx_strand_id
1 'polypeptide(L)'
;MKQLICIIFSIVLFGCQEKTQDKKEVEPNPEPFKPELVEGRYNVAFLIMDGVFNTELTAPFDIFQHTIFRENIKAMNVFTVANTNDPVRTFEGMRILPDYNYLEDDLPKIDILVVPSAEHHLDTDLEDEDMIKFVQRADEKATFVTSHCDGAFVLAKAGLLDDKVSTTFPSDIDKMQNMFPNLDVQKDVLFVHDGKYITSAGGAKSFEAALYLCEYLYGKEIAQSLAKGLVIDWDLTTVPHLIIN
;
A
#
# COMPACT_ATOMS: atom_id res chain seq x y z
N MET A 1 -97.30 -12.26 2.45
CA MET A 1 -96.31 -11.32 1.98
C MET A 1 -94.96 -11.77 2.61
N LYS A 2 -94.12 -12.39 1.82
CA LYS A 2 -92.76 -12.81 2.22
C LYS A 2 -91.75 -12.06 1.36
N GLN A 3 -90.99 -11.16 1.98
CA GLN A 3 -89.94 -10.42 1.29
C GLN A 3 -88.74 -11.31 1.15
N LEU A 4 -88.22 -11.40 -0.06
CA LEU A 4 -86.99 -12.12 -0.42
C LEU A 4 -85.87 -11.12 -0.41
N ILE A 5 -84.92 -11.33 0.51
CA ILE A 5 -83.72 -10.50 0.60
C ILE A 5 -82.60 -11.17 -0.24
N CYS A 6 -82.28 -10.53 -1.36
CA CYS A 6 -81.09 -10.90 -2.14
C CYS A 6 -79.85 -10.34 -1.52
N ILE A 7 -78.93 -11.22 -1.06
CA ILE A 7 -77.60 -10.85 -0.60
C ILE A 7 -76.67 -10.94 -1.84
N ILE A 8 -76.17 -9.79 -2.29
CA ILE A 8 -75.16 -9.71 -3.33
C ILE A 8 -73.77 -9.91 -2.67
N PHE A 9 -73.12 -11.01 -2.98
CA PHE A 9 -71.74 -11.31 -2.54
C PHE A 9 -70.77 -10.67 -3.54
N SER A 10 -70.16 -9.53 -3.13
CA SER A 10 -69.09 -8.88 -3.94
C SER A 10 -67.80 -9.63 -3.74
N ILE A 11 -67.34 -10.34 -4.75
CA ILE A 11 -66.01 -10.96 -4.76
C ILE A 11 -64.99 -9.86 -5.08
N VAL A 12 -64.18 -9.49 -4.06
CA VAL A 12 -63.02 -8.62 -4.24
C VAL A 12 -61.85 -9.49 -4.71
N LEU A 13 -61.53 -9.42 -5.98
CA LEU A 13 -60.31 -10.03 -6.53
C LEU A 13 -59.11 -9.16 -6.09
N PHE A 14 -58.33 -9.65 -5.11
CA PHE A 14 -56.99 -9.14 -4.84
C PHE A 14 -56.07 -9.55 -5.97
N GLY A 15 -55.83 -8.64 -6.91
CA GLY A 15 -54.74 -8.78 -7.88
C GLY A 15 -53.40 -8.64 -7.15
N CYS A 16 -52.62 -9.72 -7.11
CA CYS A 16 -51.19 -9.64 -6.78
C CYS A 16 -50.50 -8.83 -7.88
N GLN A 17 -50.17 -7.58 -7.55
CA GLN A 17 -49.27 -6.78 -8.36
C GLN A 17 -47.85 -7.27 -8.07
N GLU A 18 -47.28 -8.04 -8.98
CA GLU A 18 -45.83 -8.32 -8.98
C GLU A 18 -45.11 -6.98 -9.02
N LYS A 19 -44.43 -6.65 -7.91
CA LYS A 19 -43.44 -5.58 -7.91
C LYS A 19 -42.31 -6.03 -8.84
N THR A 20 -42.31 -5.52 -10.06
CA THR A 20 -41.09 -5.48 -10.87
C THR A 20 -40.01 -4.83 -9.99
N GLN A 21 -39.03 -5.63 -9.56
CA GLN A 21 -37.78 -5.09 -9.00
C GLN A 21 -37.15 -4.28 -10.13
N ASP A 22 -37.18 -2.95 -9.98
CA ASP A 22 -36.34 -2.07 -10.76
C ASP A 22 -34.91 -2.60 -10.57
N LYS A 23 -34.35 -3.15 -11.66
CA LYS A 23 -32.91 -3.35 -11.73
C LYS A 23 -32.30 -1.96 -11.51
N LYS A 24 -31.74 -1.71 -10.31
CA LYS A 24 -30.81 -0.60 -10.14
C LYS A 24 -29.80 -0.73 -11.27
N GLU A 25 -29.81 0.19 -12.21
CA GLU A 25 -28.67 0.40 -13.09
C GLU A 25 -27.47 0.56 -12.16
N VAL A 26 -26.54 -0.37 -12.27
CA VAL A 26 -25.23 -0.24 -11.63
C VAL A 26 -24.62 0.97 -12.31
N GLU A 27 -24.51 2.08 -11.58
CA GLU A 27 -23.76 3.23 -12.10
C GLU A 27 -22.38 2.72 -12.53
N PRO A 28 -21.91 3.09 -13.73
CA PRO A 28 -20.59 2.66 -14.17
C PRO A 28 -19.59 3.09 -13.09
N ASN A 29 -18.70 2.16 -12.71
CA ASN A 29 -17.59 2.46 -11.83
C ASN A 29 -16.92 3.75 -12.35
N PRO A 30 -16.69 4.77 -11.51
CA PRO A 30 -16.02 5.98 -11.99
C PRO A 30 -14.71 5.58 -12.68
N GLU A 31 -14.43 6.18 -13.82
CA GLU A 31 -13.15 5.94 -14.49
C GLU A 31 -12.01 6.13 -13.48
N PRO A 32 -10.98 5.25 -13.49
CA PRO A 32 -9.88 5.35 -12.56
C PRO A 32 -9.26 6.75 -12.68
N PHE A 33 -9.26 7.49 -11.58
CA PHE A 33 -8.61 8.79 -11.50
C PHE A 33 -7.11 8.56 -11.48
N LYS A 34 -6.44 8.81 -12.62
CA LYS A 34 -4.98 8.77 -12.66
C LYS A 34 -4.42 10.11 -12.17
N PRO A 35 -3.49 10.10 -11.20
CA PRO A 35 -2.91 11.33 -10.68
C PRO A 35 -2.09 12.05 -11.76
N GLU A 36 -2.12 13.37 -11.74
CA GLU A 36 -1.23 14.18 -12.58
C GLU A 36 0.21 14.11 -12.04
N LEU A 37 1.10 13.50 -12.82
CA LEU A 37 2.51 13.38 -12.45
C LEU A 37 3.29 14.60 -12.96
N VAL A 38 3.91 15.32 -12.04
CA VAL A 38 4.72 16.49 -12.36
C VAL A 38 6.12 16.04 -12.81
N GLU A 39 6.53 16.46 -13.99
CA GLU A 39 7.86 16.15 -14.54
C GLU A 39 9.00 16.67 -13.62
N GLY A 40 10.09 15.90 -13.54
CA GLY A 40 11.24 16.25 -12.70
C GLY A 40 11.13 15.81 -11.23
N ARG A 41 10.00 15.26 -10.79
CA ARG A 41 9.84 14.65 -9.48
C ARG A 41 10.28 13.18 -9.47
N TYR A 42 10.51 12.62 -8.28
CA TYR A 42 10.55 11.17 -8.10
C TYR A 42 9.14 10.59 -8.21
N ASN A 43 8.98 9.48 -8.92
CA ASN A 43 7.74 8.72 -8.96
C ASN A 43 7.82 7.61 -7.91
N VAL A 44 6.94 7.68 -6.91
CA VAL A 44 6.87 6.76 -5.78
C VAL A 44 5.61 5.93 -5.90
N ALA A 45 5.77 4.65 -6.17
CA ALA A 45 4.66 3.70 -6.28
C ALA A 45 4.50 2.90 -4.98
N PHE A 46 3.29 2.89 -4.45
CA PHE A 46 2.91 2.03 -3.32
C PHE A 46 2.16 0.82 -3.85
N LEU A 47 2.74 -0.36 -3.65
CA LEU A 47 2.06 -1.62 -3.96
C LEU A 47 0.97 -1.88 -2.92
N ILE A 48 -0.28 -1.95 -3.35
CA ILE A 48 -1.42 -2.23 -2.48
C ILE A 48 -2.22 -3.44 -2.96
N MET A 49 -2.84 -4.13 -2.02
CA MET A 49 -3.70 -5.28 -2.25
C MET A 49 -4.71 -5.40 -1.12
N ASP A 50 -5.69 -6.28 -1.26
CA ASP A 50 -6.61 -6.59 -0.16
C ASP A 50 -5.81 -7.04 1.07
N GLY A 51 -6.23 -6.53 2.24
CA GLY A 51 -5.53 -6.79 3.49
C GLY A 51 -4.32 -5.89 3.78
N VAL A 52 -3.97 -4.91 2.91
CA VAL A 52 -2.88 -3.97 3.20
C VAL A 52 -3.16 -3.21 4.52
N PHE A 53 -2.14 -3.08 5.39
CA PHE A 53 -2.29 -2.39 6.67
C PHE A 53 -2.23 -0.87 6.49
N ASN A 54 -3.18 -0.17 7.12
CA ASN A 54 -3.30 1.29 6.97
C ASN A 54 -2.03 2.04 7.33
N THR A 55 -1.41 1.72 8.48
CA THR A 55 -0.28 2.51 8.99
C THR A 55 0.97 2.35 8.11
N GLU A 56 1.26 1.14 7.65
CA GLU A 56 2.39 0.84 6.78
C GLU A 56 2.24 1.49 5.39
N LEU A 57 1.01 1.68 4.95
CA LEU A 57 0.70 2.40 3.73
C LEU A 57 0.74 3.92 3.96
N THR A 58 -0.04 4.43 4.93
CA THR A 58 -0.30 5.87 5.03
C THR A 58 0.85 6.66 5.66
N ALA A 59 1.63 6.08 6.58
CA ALA A 59 2.73 6.78 7.21
C ALA A 59 3.82 7.21 6.20
N PRO A 60 4.39 6.32 5.37
CA PRO A 60 5.34 6.73 4.34
C PRO A 60 4.67 7.55 3.23
N PHE A 61 3.39 7.28 2.89
CA PHE A 61 2.65 8.05 1.91
C PHE A 61 2.55 9.52 2.30
N ASP A 62 2.20 9.82 3.57
CA ASP A 62 2.11 11.19 4.09
C ASP A 62 3.47 11.90 4.01
N ILE A 63 4.55 11.26 4.47
CA ILE A 63 5.89 11.86 4.44
C ILE A 63 6.28 12.21 3.00
N PHE A 64 6.12 11.28 2.06
CA PHE A 64 6.55 11.45 0.68
C PHE A 64 5.67 12.47 -0.05
N GLN A 65 4.35 12.44 0.16
CA GLN A 65 3.43 13.41 -0.43
C GLN A 65 3.71 14.83 0.07
N HIS A 66 4.10 15.02 1.34
CA HIS A 66 4.41 16.34 1.90
C HIS A 66 5.71 16.94 1.36
N THR A 67 6.51 16.22 0.57
CA THR A 67 7.68 16.78 -0.11
C THR A 67 7.31 17.90 -1.09
N ILE A 68 6.08 17.89 -1.62
CA ILE A 68 5.56 18.95 -2.52
C ILE A 68 5.50 20.34 -1.87
N PHE A 69 5.50 20.41 -0.54
CA PHE A 69 5.49 21.65 0.22
C PHE A 69 6.91 22.12 0.59
N ARG A 70 7.94 21.54 0.01
CA ARG A 70 9.33 21.93 0.27
C ARG A 70 9.96 22.50 -0.99
N GLU A 71 10.72 23.56 -0.81
CA GLU A 71 11.41 24.24 -1.91
C GLU A 71 12.82 23.69 -2.13
N ASN A 72 13.32 23.86 -3.34
CA ASN A 72 14.70 23.50 -3.73
C ASN A 72 15.05 22.01 -3.57
N ILE A 73 14.07 21.13 -3.65
CA ILE A 73 14.25 19.67 -3.67
C ILE A 73 13.57 19.06 -4.89
N LYS A 74 14.01 17.87 -5.27
CA LYS A 74 13.28 17.03 -6.21
C LYS A 74 12.13 16.35 -5.46
N ALA A 75 10.95 16.99 -5.40
CA ALA A 75 9.78 16.48 -4.70
C ALA A 75 9.31 15.12 -5.26
N MET A 76 8.32 14.51 -4.65
CA MET A 76 7.78 13.21 -5.03
C MET A 76 6.37 13.35 -5.62
N ASN A 77 6.08 12.58 -6.68
CA ASN A 77 4.76 12.18 -7.10
C ASN A 77 4.45 10.85 -6.40
N VAL A 78 3.36 10.76 -5.68
CA VAL A 78 3.03 9.56 -4.91
C VAL A 78 1.74 8.97 -5.46
N PHE A 79 1.73 7.67 -5.74
CA PHE A 79 0.57 6.96 -6.27
C PHE A 79 0.54 5.50 -5.83
N THR A 80 -0.62 4.89 -5.95
CA THR A 80 -0.87 3.48 -5.61
C THR A 80 -0.92 2.62 -6.86
N VAL A 81 -0.45 1.37 -6.75
CA VAL A 81 -0.53 0.35 -7.79
C VAL A 81 -1.10 -0.95 -7.22
N ALA A 82 -1.99 -1.61 -7.95
CA ALA A 82 -2.58 -2.90 -7.57
C ALA A 82 -2.73 -3.81 -8.80
N ASN A 83 -3.16 -5.05 -8.60
CA ASN A 83 -3.52 -5.99 -9.68
C ASN A 83 -4.97 -5.84 -10.15
N THR A 84 -5.66 -4.78 -9.76
CA THR A 84 -7.08 -4.55 -10.04
C THR A 84 -7.37 -3.05 -10.21
N ASN A 85 -8.46 -2.75 -10.92
CA ASN A 85 -9.06 -1.42 -10.98
C ASN A 85 -10.21 -1.25 -9.97
N ASP A 86 -10.58 -2.31 -9.26
CA ASP A 86 -11.58 -2.26 -8.19
C ASP A 86 -10.97 -1.74 -6.88
N PRO A 87 -11.80 -1.17 -5.98
CA PRO A 87 -11.30 -0.73 -4.68
C PRO A 87 -10.69 -1.87 -3.85
N VAL A 88 -9.45 -1.70 -3.46
CA VAL A 88 -8.73 -2.55 -2.50
C VAL A 88 -9.25 -2.27 -1.09
N ARG A 89 -9.50 -3.32 -0.31
CA ARG A 89 -9.90 -3.19 1.09
C ARG A 89 -8.72 -3.42 2.02
N THR A 90 -8.41 -2.43 2.84
CA THR A 90 -7.36 -2.56 3.86
C THR A 90 -7.77 -3.55 4.96
N PHE A 91 -6.79 -4.04 5.73
CA PHE A 91 -7.05 -4.90 6.88
C PHE A 91 -8.05 -4.27 7.88
N GLU A 92 -7.92 -2.98 8.15
CA GLU A 92 -8.80 -2.25 9.06
C GLU A 92 -10.13 -1.81 8.41
N GLY A 93 -10.34 -2.12 7.13
CA GLY A 93 -11.62 -1.98 6.44
C GLY A 93 -11.83 -0.69 5.63
N MET A 94 -10.81 0.13 5.44
CA MET A 94 -10.86 1.23 4.47
C MET A 94 -10.93 0.68 3.05
N ARG A 95 -11.46 1.47 2.12
CA ARG A 95 -11.48 1.15 0.69
C ARG A 95 -10.69 2.19 -0.07
N ILE A 96 -9.71 1.74 -0.83
CA ILE A 96 -8.79 2.58 -1.60
C ILE A 96 -8.93 2.18 -3.06
N LEU A 97 -9.26 3.14 -3.93
CA LEU A 97 -9.22 2.92 -5.36
C LEU A 97 -7.77 3.07 -5.82
N PRO A 98 -7.17 2.04 -6.43
CA PRO A 98 -5.81 2.15 -6.97
C PRO A 98 -5.72 3.18 -8.09
N ASP A 99 -4.59 3.87 -8.17
CA ASP A 99 -4.33 4.83 -9.25
C ASP A 99 -3.97 4.11 -10.56
N TYR A 100 -3.30 2.95 -10.47
CA TYR A 100 -2.90 2.13 -11.62
C TYR A 100 -3.09 0.65 -11.34
N ASN A 101 -3.47 -0.08 -12.39
CA ASN A 101 -3.43 -1.55 -12.41
C ASN A 101 -2.15 -2.01 -13.10
N TYR A 102 -1.24 -2.67 -12.38
CA TYR A 102 0.05 -3.10 -12.92
C TYR A 102 -0.03 -4.27 -13.93
N LEU A 103 -1.21 -4.87 -14.10
CA LEU A 103 -1.46 -5.89 -15.11
C LEU A 103 -1.93 -5.32 -16.45
N GLU A 104 -2.59 -4.17 -16.43
CA GLU A 104 -3.33 -3.61 -17.57
C GLU A 104 -2.79 -2.26 -18.03
N ASP A 105 -2.27 -1.43 -17.12
CA ASP A 105 -1.86 -0.06 -17.40
C ASP A 105 -0.40 0.04 -17.87
N ASP A 106 -0.13 1.03 -18.73
CA ASP A 106 1.21 1.54 -18.95
C ASP A 106 1.63 2.37 -17.72
N LEU A 107 2.43 1.76 -16.86
CA LEU A 107 2.88 2.41 -15.64
C LEU A 107 3.90 3.51 -15.92
N PRO A 108 3.86 4.62 -15.18
CA PRO A 108 4.95 5.58 -15.18
C PRO A 108 6.24 4.91 -14.70
N LYS A 109 7.40 5.48 -15.09
CA LYS A 109 8.68 5.03 -14.53
C LYS A 109 8.59 5.13 -13.00
N ILE A 110 8.86 4.04 -12.30
CA ILE A 110 8.93 3.99 -10.84
C ILE A 110 10.37 4.27 -10.42
N ASP A 111 10.58 5.34 -9.66
CA ASP A 111 11.89 5.67 -9.08
C ASP A 111 12.03 5.07 -7.67
N ILE A 112 10.93 4.96 -6.93
CA ILE A 112 10.87 4.38 -5.59
C ILE A 112 9.67 3.45 -5.53
N LEU A 113 9.91 2.17 -5.24
CA LEU A 113 8.85 1.21 -4.93
C LEU A 113 8.71 1.08 -3.41
N VAL A 114 7.50 1.19 -2.90
CA VAL A 114 7.16 0.95 -1.50
C VAL A 114 6.25 -0.27 -1.41
N VAL A 115 6.64 -1.24 -0.59
CA VAL A 115 5.89 -2.47 -0.33
C VAL A 115 5.46 -2.46 1.15
N PRO A 116 4.26 -1.94 1.46
CA PRO A 116 3.67 -2.07 2.79
C PRO A 116 3.37 -3.53 3.12
N SER A 117 3.09 -3.83 4.38
CA SER A 117 2.59 -5.15 4.77
C SER A 117 1.12 -5.33 4.40
N ALA A 118 0.74 -6.59 4.15
CA ALA A 118 -0.65 -7.03 4.01
C ALA A 118 -0.90 -8.32 4.80
N GLU A 119 -2.17 -8.61 5.08
CA GLU A 119 -2.63 -9.72 5.93
C GLU A 119 -2.01 -11.07 5.54
N HIS A 120 -1.79 -11.29 4.24
CA HIS A 120 -1.34 -12.56 3.69
C HIS A 120 0.09 -12.55 3.14
N HIS A 121 0.91 -11.54 3.48
CA HIS A 121 2.33 -11.50 3.08
C HIS A 121 3.20 -12.60 3.69
N LEU A 122 2.67 -13.33 4.65
CA LEU A 122 3.36 -14.47 5.27
C LEU A 122 2.92 -15.82 4.69
N ASP A 123 2.01 -15.84 3.74
CA ASP A 123 1.44 -17.05 3.16
C ASP A 123 1.00 -16.86 1.68
N THR A 124 -0.28 -16.67 1.41
CA THR A 124 -0.85 -16.78 0.06
C THR A 124 -0.41 -15.69 -0.92
N ASP A 125 -0.10 -14.49 -0.44
CA ASP A 125 0.38 -13.42 -1.33
C ASP A 125 1.74 -13.76 -1.94
N LEU A 126 2.56 -14.58 -1.26
CA LEU A 126 3.84 -15.04 -1.80
C LEU A 126 3.69 -16.04 -2.95
N GLU A 127 2.49 -16.56 -3.20
CA GLU A 127 2.14 -17.44 -4.32
C GLU A 127 1.63 -16.64 -5.53
N ASP A 128 1.35 -15.34 -5.39
CA ASP A 128 0.96 -14.46 -6.49
C ASP A 128 2.17 -14.15 -7.39
N GLU A 129 2.33 -14.97 -8.43
CA GLU A 129 3.43 -14.82 -9.37
C GLU A 129 3.39 -13.47 -10.12
N ASP A 130 2.23 -12.90 -10.36
CA ASP A 130 2.09 -11.64 -11.08
C ASP A 130 2.56 -10.46 -10.21
N MET A 131 2.23 -10.49 -8.92
CA MET A 131 2.76 -9.54 -7.95
C MET A 131 4.29 -9.65 -7.84
N ILE A 132 4.83 -10.85 -7.69
CA ILE A 132 6.28 -11.07 -7.59
C ILE A 132 6.99 -10.57 -8.86
N LYS A 133 6.47 -10.91 -10.05
CA LYS A 133 7.00 -10.42 -11.33
C LYS A 133 6.91 -8.90 -11.45
N PHE A 134 5.84 -8.28 -10.95
CA PHE A 134 5.73 -6.82 -10.93
C PHE A 134 6.83 -6.21 -10.07
N VAL A 135 7.04 -6.71 -8.85
CA VAL A 135 8.08 -6.23 -7.93
C VAL A 135 9.47 -6.36 -8.56
N GLN A 136 9.77 -7.49 -9.20
CA GLN A 136 11.04 -7.71 -9.91
C GLN A 136 11.23 -6.69 -11.06
N ARG A 137 10.20 -6.46 -11.89
CA ARG A 137 10.28 -5.49 -13.00
C ARG A 137 10.45 -4.05 -12.51
N ALA A 138 9.76 -3.69 -11.42
CA ALA A 138 9.88 -2.37 -10.81
C ALA A 138 11.28 -2.16 -10.25
N ASP A 139 11.84 -3.19 -9.59
CA ASP A 139 13.20 -3.18 -9.05
C ASP A 139 14.26 -2.86 -10.11
N GLU A 140 14.17 -3.42 -11.32
CA GLU A 140 15.17 -3.18 -12.39
C GLU A 140 15.47 -1.70 -12.66
N LYS A 141 14.48 -0.82 -12.47
CA LYS A 141 14.56 0.61 -12.79
C LYS A 141 14.49 1.53 -11.57
N ALA A 142 14.09 0.99 -10.43
CA ALA A 142 13.95 1.76 -9.21
C ALA A 142 15.32 2.17 -8.64
N THR A 143 15.39 3.41 -8.17
CA THR A 143 16.52 3.93 -7.41
C THR A 143 16.51 3.40 -5.98
N PHE A 144 15.31 3.25 -5.40
CA PHE A 144 15.10 2.63 -4.09
C PHE A 144 13.90 1.68 -4.13
N VAL A 145 14.01 0.61 -3.35
CA VAL A 145 12.91 -0.30 -3.03
C VAL A 145 12.81 -0.37 -1.52
N THR A 146 11.64 -0.03 -0.98
CA THR A 146 11.43 0.00 0.46
C THR A 146 10.33 -0.98 0.86
N SER A 147 10.47 -1.56 2.04
CA SER A 147 9.39 -2.36 2.64
C SER A 147 9.12 -1.94 4.07
N HIS A 148 7.88 -2.10 4.48
CA HIS A 148 7.44 -1.87 5.84
C HIS A 148 6.81 -3.14 6.38
N CYS A 149 7.19 -3.52 7.65
CA CYS A 149 6.68 -4.73 8.29
C CYS A 149 6.95 -5.96 7.38
N ASP A 150 5.96 -6.81 7.17
CA ASP A 150 6.09 -8.04 6.39
C ASP A 150 6.10 -7.85 4.87
N GLY A 151 6.07 -6.61 4.39
CA GLY A 151 6.42 -6.31 3.00
C GLY A 151 7.82 -6.81 2.61
N ALA A 152 8.71 -7.00 3.59
CA ALA A 152 10.01 -7.60 3.39
C ALA A 152 9.97 -9.06 2.90
N PHE A 153 8.91 -9.82 3.24
CA PHE A 153 8.73 -11.19 2.73
C PHE A 153 8.47 -11.20 1.22
N VAL A 154 7.75 -10.21 0.71
CA VAL A 154 7.54 -10.04 -0.73
C VAL A 154 8.86 -9.76 -1.44
N LEU A 155 9.71 -8.88 -0.89
CA LEU A 155 11.05 -8.61 -1.43
C LEU A 155 11.94 -9.85 -1.38
N ALA A 156 11.90 -10.60 -0.28
CA ALA A 156 12.63 -11.86 -0.13
C ALA A 156 12.17 -12.90 -1.17
N LYS A 157 10.86 -13.07 -1.35
CA LYS A 157 10.29 -13.99 -2.34
C LYS A 157 10.65 -13.60 -3.78
N ALA A 158 10.75 -12.30 -4.05
CA ALA A 158 11.21 -11.79 -5.34
C ALA A 158 12.73 -11.97 -5.57
N GLY A 159 13.49 -12.46 -4.57
CA GLY A 159 14.95 -12.64 -4.65
C GLY A 159 15.74 -11.34 -4.51
N LEU A 160 15.10 -10.24 -4.09
CA LEU A 160 15.72 -8.92 -4.04
C LEU A 160 16.59 -8.71 -2.79
N LEU A 161 16.42 -9.54 -1.78
CA LEU A 161 17.18 -9.49 -0.53
C LEU A 161 18.31 -10.53 -0.48
N ASP A 162 18.55 -11.26 -1.57
CA ASP A 162 19.68 -12.18 -1.66
C ASP A 162 21.00 -11.38 -1.50
N ASP A 163 21.90 -11.87 -0.65
CA ASP A 163 23.15 -11.19 -0.29
C ASP A 163 22.97 -9.77 0.31
N LYS A 164 21.80 -9.49 0.90
CA LYS A 164 21.47 -8.24 1.56
C LYS A 164 21.20 -8.42 3.03
N VAL A 165 21.55 -7.39 3.78
CA VAL A 165 21.14 -7.27 5.18
C VAL A 165 19.76 -6.63 5.22
N SER A 166 18.84 -7.20 5.99
CA SER A 166 17.43 -6.78 5.99
C SER A 166 16.83 -6.84 7.40
N THR A 167 15.62 -6.36 7.55
CA THR A 167 14.76 -6.57 8.73
C THR A 167 13.30 -6.66 8.31
N THR A 168 12.44 -7.10 9.21
CA THR A 168 10.98 -7.17 9.05
C THR A 168 10.31 -6.86 10.39
N PHE A 169 8.99 -7.12 10.48
CA PHE A 169 8.28 -6.95 11.74
C PHE A 169 8.93 -7.77 12.87
N PRO A 170 9.09 -7.22 14.08
CA PRO A 170 9.93 -7.85 15.13
C PRO A 170 9.51 -9.27 15.52
N SER A 171 8.20 -9.58 15.54
CA SER A 171 7.73 -10.93 15.86
C SER A 171 7.92 -11.95 14.74
N ASP A 172 8.16 -11.50 13.51
CA ASP A 172 8.22 -12.34 12.31
C ASP A 172 9.65 -12.55 11.79
N ILE A 173 10.66 -11.98 12.46
CA ILE A 173 12.08 -12.16 12.12
C ILE A 173 12.46 -13.64 12.07
N ASP A 174 12.10 -14.42 13.10
CA ASP A 174 12.42 -15.85 13.13
C ASP A 174 11.68 -16.62 12.04
N LYS A 175 10.45 -16.21 11.69
CA LYS A 175 9.70 -16.78 10.56
C LYS A 175 10.37 -16.47 9.23
N MET A 176 10.80 -15.22 9.02
CA MET A 176 11.53 -14.82 7.81
C MET A 176 12.83 -15.60 7.65
N GLN A 177 13.63 -15.73 8.74
CA GLN A 177 14.86 -16.50 8.74
C GLN A 177 14.63 -18.00 8.44
N ASN A 178 13.51 -18.57 8.92
CA ASN A 178 13.17 -19.97 8.65
C ASN A 178 12.70 -20.17 7.21
N MET A 179 11.92 -19.25 6.63
CA MET A 179 11.42 -19.35 5.26
C MET A 179 12.52 -19.03 4.23
N PHE A 180 13.44 -18.15 4.57
CA PHE A 180 14.55 -17.70 3.71
C PHE A 180 15.87 -17.83 4.45
N PRO A 181 16.40 -19.05 4.64
CA PRO A 181 17.52 -19.31 5.56
C PRO A 181 18.86 -18.69 5.14
N ASN A 182 18.97 -18.25 3.89
CA ASN A 182 20.19 -17.61 3.37
C ASN A 182 20.21 -16.10 3.59
N LEU A 183 19.10 -15.49 4.03
CA LEU A 183 19.04 -14.04 4.26
C LEU A 183 19.69 -13.67 5.60
N ASP A 184 20.31 -12.50 5.63
CA ASP A 184 20.82 -11.87 6.86
C ASP A 184 19.72 -10.93 7.42
N VAL A 185 18.91 -11.44 8.35
CA VAL A 185 17.76 -10.73 8.93
C VAL A 185 18.12 -10.20 10.32
N GLN A 186 18.16 -8.89 10.48
CA GLN A 186 18.58 -8.22 11.71
C GLN A 186 17.45 -8.04 12.70
N LYS A 187 17.77 -8.19 13.99
CA LYS A 187 16.90 -7.94 15.15
C LYS A 187 17.25 -6.60 15.79
N ASP A 188 16.31 -6.08 16.57
CA ASP A 188 16.53 -4.88 17.41
C ASP A 188 16.88 -3.59 16.63
N VAL A 189 16.54 -3.55 15.35
CA VAL A 189 16.64 -2.36 14.51
C VAL A 189 15.27 -1.98 13.96
N LEU A 190 15.02 -0.69 13.75
CA LEU A 190 13.76 -0.21 13.16
C LEU A 190 13.81 -0.18 11.63
N PHE A 191 15.00 -0.04 11.06
CA PHE A 191 15.22 -0.22 9.65
C PHE A 191 16.66 -0.62 9.32
N VAL A 192 16.83 -1.23 8.16
CA VAL A 192 18.11 -1.52 7.53
C VAL A 192 18.14 -0.89 6.15
N HIS A 193 19.24 -0.23 5.80
CA HIS A 193 19.53 0.26 4.45
C HIS A 193 20.74 -0.46 3.89
N ASP A 194 20.56 -1.28 2.86
CA ASP A 194 21.62 -1.98 2.13
C ASP A 194 21.50 -1.76 0.63
N GLY A 195 22.41 -0.97 0.08
CA GLY A 195 22.39 -0.61 -1.34
C GLY A 195 21.20 0.26 -1.70
N LYS A 196 20.26 -0.24 -2.49
CA LYS A 196 19.00 0.47 -2.83
C LYS A 196 17.80 -0.01 -2.00
N TYR A 197 18.00 -0.98 -1.11
CA TYR A 197 16.93 -1.58 -0.33
C TYR A 197 16.86 -0.97 1.07
N ILE A 198 15.65 -0.58 1.47
CA ILE A 198 15.38 -0.09 2.83
C ILE A 198 14.23 -0.94 3.38
N THR A 199 14.55 -1.85 4.30
CA THR A 199 13.55 -2.68 4.98
C THR A 199 13.31 -2.17 6.38
N SER A 200 12.07 -2.19 6.87
CA SER A 200 11.73 -1.63 8.18
C SER A 200 10.78 -2.48 9.00
N ALA A 201 10.83 -2.29 10.30
CA ALA A 201 9.97 -2.97 11.28
C ALA A 201 8.48 -2.67 11.11
N GLY A 202 8.11 -1.61 10.40
CA GLY A 202 6.70 -1.29 10.14
C GLY A 202 5.94 -0.68 11.33
N GLY A 203 4.62 -0.84 11.33
CA GLY A 203 3.74 -0.19 12.28
C GLY A 203 3.90 1.33 12.26
N ALA A 204 3.73 1.99 13.39
CA ALA A 204 3.96 3.42 13.51
C ALA A 204 5.42 3.82 13.22
N LYS A 205 6.36 2.85 13.21
CA LYS A 205 7.77 3.06 12.87
C LYS A 205 8.02 3.18 11.36
N SER A 206 6.99 3.03 10.55
CA SER A 206 7.04 3.34 9.10
C SER A 206 7.33 4.82 8.83
N PHE A 207 6.97 5.73 9.75
CA PHE A 207 7.36 7.14 9.68
C PHE A 207 8.88 7.32 9.71
N GLU A 208 9.58 6.58 10.61
CA GLU A 208 11.03 6.70 10.76
C GLU A 208 11.79 6.27 9.51
N ALA A 209 11.38 5.16 8.88
CA ALA A 209 12.02 4.70 7.65
C ALA A 209 11.78 5.67 6.47
N ALA A 210 10.57 6.24 6.37
CA ALA A 210 10.27 7.25 5.36
C ALA A 210 11.03 8.57 5.59
N LEU A 211 11.10 9.03 6.83
CA LEU A 211 11.88 10.21 7.21
C LEU A 211 13.38 9.99 6.96
N TYR A 212 13.89 8.78 7.24
CA TYR A 212 15.27 8.42 6.90
C TYR A 212 15.54 8.54 5.39
N LEU A 213 14.67 7.99 4.53
CA LEU A 213 14.85 8.11 3.09
C LEU A 213 14.80 9.58 2.64
N CYS A 214 13.94 10.40 3.24
CA CYS A 214 13.93 11.84 2.97
C CYS A 214 15.19 12.54 3.47
N GLU A 215 15.74 12.15 4.63
CA GLU A 215 17.03 12.67 5.11
C GLU A 215 18.18 12.28 4.19
N TYR A 216 18.19 11.03 3.72
CA TYR A 216 19.18 10.54 2.77
C TYR A 216 19.16 11.32 1.44
N LEU A 217 17.96 11.60 0.91
CA LEU A 217 17.77 12.29 -0.38
C LEU A 217 17.96 13.81 -0.29
N TYR A 218 17.53 14.43 0.80
CA TYR A 218 17.36 15.88 0.89
C TYR A 218 18.11 16.54 2.04
N GLY A 219 18.72 15.73 2.92
CA GLY A 219 19.41 16.21 4.12
C GLY A 219 18.50 16.39 5.35
N LYS A 220 19.17 16.49 6.51
CA LYS A 220 18.53 16.51 7.82
C LYS A 220 17.49 17.61 8.00
N GLU A 221 17.75 18.81 7.48
CA GLU A 221 16.86 19.96 7.66
C GLU A 221 15.50 19.74 6.99
N ILE A 222 15.49 19.15 5.79
CA ILE A 222 14.25 18.82 5.07
C ILE A 222 13.49 17.72 5.79
N ALA A 223 14.18 16.63 6.22
CA ALA A 223 13.53 15.57 6.97
C ALA A 223 12.90 16.06 8.27
N GLN A 224 13.60 16.90 9.03
CA GLN A 224 13.06 17.54 10.24
C GLN A 224 11.87 18.45 9.95
N SER A 225 11.90 19.17 8.82
CA SER A 225 10.78 20.00 8.40
C SER A 225 9.56 19.16 8.02
N LEU A 226 9.75 18.01 7.36
CA LEU A 226 8.66 17.06 7.06
C LEU A 226 8.07 16.49 8.36
N ALA A 227 8.91 16.00 9.25
CA ALA A 227 8.51 15.45 10.55
C ALA A 227 7.73 16.46 11.39
N LYS A 228 8.21 17.71 11.45
CA LYS A 228 7.52 18.81 12.17
C LYS A 228 6.12 19.08 11.60
N GLY A 229 5.92 18.92 10.29
CA GLY A 229 4.61 19.04 9.65
C GLY A 229 3.58 18.02 10.15
N LEU A 230 4.04 16.88 10.69
CA LEU A 230 3.23 15.81 11.27
C LEU A 230 3.38 15.71 12.80
N VAL A 231 3.98 16.74 13.43
CA VAL A 231 4.23 16.79 14.89
C VAL A 231 5.09 15.61 15.39
N ILE A 232 6.05 15.19 14.55
CA ILE A 232 7.01 14.13 14.87
C ILE A 232 8.36 14.79 15.20
N ASP A 233 8.97 14.36 16.31
CA ASP A 233 10.36 14.70 16.62
C ASP A 233 11.27 13.72 15.87
N TRP A 234 12.09 14.26 14.95
CA TRP A 234 12.99 13.46 14.14
C TRP A 234 14.44 13.76 14.45
N ASP A 235 15.13 12.73 14.89
CA ASP A 235 16.60 12.70 14.99
C ASP A 235 17.09 11.27 14.72
N LEU A 236 17.75 11.06 13.58
CA LEU A 236 18.25 9.76 13.15
C LEU A 236 19.15 9.10 14.23
N THR A 237 19.88 9.89 15.01
CA THR A 237 20.79 9.37 16.05
C THR A 237 20.06 8.65 17.18
N THR A 238 18.77 8.87 17.35
CA THR A 238 17.92 8.22 18.36
C THR A 238 17.19 6.98 17.86
N VAL A 239 17.27 6.71 16.57
CA VAL A 239 16.56 5.60 15.92
C VAL A 239 17.50 4.41 15.79
N PRO A 240 17.18 3.22 16.35
CA PRO A 240 17.96 2.00 16.12
C PRO A 240 17.91 1.62 14.64
N HIS A 241 19.05 1.65 13.95
CA HIS A 241 19.10 1.34 12.52
C HIS A 241 20.47 0.77 12.13
N LEU A 242 20.52 0.20 10.93
CA LEU A 242 21.73 -0.29 10.32
C LEU A 242 21.85 0.22 8.88
N ILE A 243 22.99 0.80 8.54
CA ILE A 243 23.33 1.25 7.19
C ILE A 243 24.56 0.48 6.75
N ILE A 244 24.41 -0.28 5.66
CA ILE A 244 25.50 -1.05 5.06
C ILE A 244 26.15 -0.18 3.97
N ASN A 245 27.47 0.06 4.11
CA ASN A 245 28.26 0.89 3.19
C ASN A 245 28.94 0.05 2.10
#